data_0d38454ac9c2c1d4e490e2f76937fe13
#
_entry.id   0d38454ac9c2c1d4e490e2f76937fe13
#
_cell.length_a   1.000
_cell.length_b   1.000
_cell.length_c   1.000
_cell.angle_alpha   90.00
_cell.angle_beta   90.00
_cell.angle_gamma   90.00
#
_symmetry.space_group_name_H-M   'P 1'
#
loop_
_entity.id
_entity.type
_entity.pdbx_description
1 polymer ?
#
loop_
_entity_poly.entity_id
_entity_poly.type
_entity_poly.pdbx_seq_one_letter_code
_entity_poly.pdbx_strand_id
1 'polypeptide(L)'
;VIKVHDRCKTPVEFITSMQWFGDIKAKAGKIKEAASSIGWVPKFGINYLTDWVDNVDWDWVISRQRVFGTPIPFYYCKKCGKTREAQELPFYPEKAKLLKCACGEEMAPETSTCDCWVDSSITPLIISGWPDDKEMFKRMYPVSLRPQGVEIVRTWAFYTIYRCAMLTGKAPFKEILLNGNVLAPDGKKMSKSLGNIISPQTLLGEYPTDAIRQWASL
;
A
#
# COMPACT_ATOMS: atom_id res chain seq x y z
N VAL A 1 -6.09 19.03 26.31
CA VAL A 1 -6.69 18.40 25.12
C VAL A 1 -6.18 16.97 25.06
N ILE A 2 -7.07 15.98 25.13
CA ILE A 2 -6.71 14.57 25.03
C ILE A 2 -6.85 14.17 23.54
N LYS A 3 -5.82 13.53 22.98
CA LYS A 3 -5.89 12.95 21.64
C LYS A 3 -6.77 11.70 21.69
N VAL A 4 -7.68 11.58 20.75
CA VAL A 4 -8.62 10.44 20.67
C VAL A 4 -8.56 9.81 19.28
N HIS A 5 -8.90 8.52 19.21
CA HIS A 5 -9.03 7.80 17.96
C HIS A 5 -10.18 8.39 17.12
N ASP A 6 -9.94 8.61 15.84
CA ASP A 6 -10.87 9.31 14.95
C ASP A 6 -12.28 8.68 14.90
N ARG A 7 -12.36 7.36 14.83
CA ARG A 7 -13.64 6.64 14.69
C ARG A 7 -14.36 6.39 16.03
N CYS A 8 -13.69 5.79 17.02
CA CYS A 8 -14.30 5.36 18.27
C CYS A 8 -14.21 6.38 19.39
N LYS A 9 -13.48 7.49 19.19
CA LYS A 9 -13.27 8.58 20.16
C LYS A 9 -12.63 8.13 21.48
N THR A 10 -12.10 6.91 21.54
CA THR A 10 -11.34 6.43 22.72
C THR A 10 -10.02 7.18 22.83
N PRO A 11 -9.58 7.57 24.04
CA PRO A 11 -8.27 8.14 24.25
C PRO A 11 -7.16 7.24 23.72
N VAL A 12 -6.15 7.84 23.06
CA VAL A 12 -4.99 7.10 22.54
C VAL A 12 -3.80 7.26 23.49
N GLU A 13 -3.06 6.17 23.64
CA GLU A 13 -1.83 6.10 24.41
C GLU A 13 -0.64 5.76 23.52
N PHE A 14 0.56 6.18 23.93
CA PHE A 14 1.80 5.83 23.25
C PHE A 14 2.41 4.61 23.91
N ILE A 15 2.60 3.55 23.12
CA ILE A 15 3.27 2.33 23.56
C ILE A 15 4.46 2.05 22.64
N THR A 16 5.51 1.46 23.19
CA THR A 16 6.64 0.96 22.41
C THR A 16 6.39 -0.51 22.04
N SER A 17 6.56 -0.84 20.77
CA SER A 17 6.43 -2.21 20.27
C SER A 17 7.46 -2.50 19.18
N MET A 18 7.87 -3.77 19.08
CA MET A 18 8.70 -4.23 17.97
C MET A 18 7.88 -4.27 16.69
N GLN A 19 8.44 -3.74 15.61
CA GLN A 19 7.78 -3.67 14.32
C GLN A 19 8.71 -4.08 13.19
N TRP A 20 8.14 -4.54 12.09
CA TRP A 20 8.84 -4.76 10.83
C TRP A 20 8.76 -3.51 9.97
N PHE A 21 9.88 -3.15 9.36
CA PHE A 21 9.99 -1.94 8.54
C PHE A 21 10.41 -2.29 7.12
N GLY A 22 9.81 -1.63 6.14
CA GLY A 22 10.31 -1.56 4.77
C GLY A 22 11.26 -0.37 4.64
N ASP A 23 12.49 -0.64 4.22
CA ASP A 23 13.58 0.35 4.05
C ASP A 23 13.28 1.27 2.85
N ILE A 24 12.51 2.34 3.07
CA ILE A 24 12.19 3.32 2.02
C ILE A 24 13.17 4.48 1.97
N LYS A 25 13.72 4.91 3.09
CA LYS A 25 14.65 6.06 3.14
C LYS A 25 15.91 5.79 2.32
N ALA A 26 16.54 4.64 2.50
CA ALA A 26 17.72 4.26 1.72
C ALA A 26 17.41 3.99 0.24
N LYS A 27 16.14 3.85 -0.13
CA LYS A 27 15.69 3.61 -1.52
C LYS A 27 15.07 4.84 -2.19
N ALA A 28 15.05 5.99 -1.53
CA ALA A 28 14.43 7.23 -2.04
C ALA A 28 14.87 7.60 -3.46
N GLY A 29 16.15 7.51 -3.77
CA GLY A 29 16.67 7.76 -5.11
C GLY A 29 16.10 6.86 -6.18
N LYS A 30 16.06 5.53 -5.92
CA LYS A 30 15.47 4.56 -6.85
C LYS A 30 13.95 4.73 -7.02
N ILE A 31 13.26 5.13 -5.97
CA ILE A 31 11.82 5.41 -6.04
C ILE A 31 11.56 6.61 -6.96
N LYS A 32 12.31 7.69 -6.79
CA LYS A 32 12.21 8.89 -7.64
C LYS A 32 12.59 8.61 -9.09
N GLU A 33 13.63 7.83 -9.32
CA GLU A 33 14.03 7.40 -10.67
C GLU A 33 12.89 6.62 -11.36
N ALA A 34 12.33 5.62 -10.67
CA ALA A 34 11.20 4.86 -11.19
C ALA A 34 9.97 5.75 -11.45
N ALA A 35 9.64 6.67 -10.53
CA ALA A 35 8.52 7.60 -10.68
C ALA A 35 8.72 8.55 -11.88
N SER A 36 9.96 8.99 -12.14
CA SER A 36 10.30 9.87 -13.25
C SER A 36 10.19 9.19 -14.62
N SER A 37 10.25 7.87 -14.66
CA SER A 37 10.05 7.08 -15.89
C SER A 37 8.57 6.89 -16.26
N ILE A 38 7.64 7.30 -15.39
CA ILE A 38 6.20 7.19 -15.61
C ILE A 38 5.67 8.50 -16.22
N GLY A 39 4.80 8.40 -17.22
CA GLY A 39 4.01 9.52 -17.71
C GLY A 39 2.96 9.94 -16.68
N TRP A 40 3.00 11.19 -16.21
CA TRP A 40 2.00 11.71 -15.27
C TRP A 40 1.02 12.65 -15.95
N VAL A 41 -0.27 12.42 -15.75
CA VAL A 41 -1.35 13.27 -16.26
C VAL A 41 -2.22 13.70 -15.07
N PRO A 42 -2.22 15.01 -14.71
CA PRO A 42 -1.39 16.09 -15.26
C PRO A 42 0.09 15.93 -14.88
N LYS A 43 1.00 16.54 -15.63
CA LYS A 43 2.46 16.42 -15.45
C LYS A 43 2.93 16.76 -14.03
N PHE A 44 2.34 17.72 -13.37
CA PHE A 44 2.69 18.11 -12.00
C PHE A 44 2.35 17.04 -10.96
N GLY A 45 1.59 16.02 -11.34
CA GLY A 45 1.17 14.94 -10.45
C GLY A 45 2.33 14.19 -9.80
N ILE A 46 3.49 14.13 -10.46
CA ILE A 46 4.70 13.54 -9.88
C ILE A 46 5.15 14.26 -8.60
N ASN A 47 4.88 15.57 -8.48
CA ASN A 47 5.32 16.35 -7.32
C ASN A 47 4.70 15.83 -6.01
N TYR A 48 3.46 15.32 -6.04
CA TYR A 48 2.85 14.72 -4.86
C TYR A 48 3.65 13.54 -4.31
N LEU A 49 4.31 12.80 -5.20
CA LEU A 49 5.13 11.65 -4.80
C LEU A 49 6.56 12.09 -4.43
N THR A 50 7.18 12.94 -5.22
CA THR A 50 8.56 13.38 -4.97
C THR A 50 8.66 14.18 -3.69
N ASP A 51 7.74 15.12 -3.46
CA ASP A 51 7.67 15.88 -2.21
C ASP A 51 7.46 14.95 -0.99
N TRP A 52 6.65 13.91 -1.15
CA TRP A 52 6.46 12.92 -0.10
C TRP A 52 7.76 12.16 0.19
N VAL A 53 8.45 11.67 -0.85
CA VAL A 53 9.71 10.93 -0.72
C VAL A 53 10.81 11.78 -0.08
N ASP A 54 10.85 13.08 -0.40
CA ASP A 54 11.85 14.00 0.15
C ASP A 54 11.59 14.39 1.61
N ASN A 55 10.34 14.32 2.06
CA ASN A 55 9.93 14.72 3.40
C ASN A 55 9.58 13.56 4.33
N VAL A 56 9.65 12.30 3.88
CA VAL A 56 9.40 11.16 4.75
C VAL A 56 10.58 10.90 5.68
N ASP A 57 10.35 11.01 7.00
CA ASP A 57 11.41 10.90 8.02
C ASP A 57 11.57 9.48 8.60
N TRP A 58 10.68 8.57 8.27
CA TRP A 58 10.67 7.20 8.81
C TRP A 58 10.45 6.15 7.73
N ASP A 59 10.93 4.95 7.99
CA ASP A 59 10.69 3.80 7.15
C ASP A 59 9.26 3.29 7.30
N TRP A 60 8.79 2.56 6.29
CA TRP A 60 7.43 2.04 6.28
C TRP A 60 7.22 0.93 7.29
N VAL A 61 6.40 1.16 8.31
CA VAL A 61 5.97 0.11 9.25
C VAL A 61 5.03 -0.83 8.52
N ILE A 62 5.51 -2.02 8.15
CA ILE A 62 4.75 -3.01 7.38
C ILE A 62 3.96 -3.98 8.25
N SER A 63 4.29 -4.09 9.54
CA SER A 63 3.60 -5.02 10.46
C SER A 63 2.35 -4.41 11.09
N ARG A 64 1.35 -5.26 11.29
CA ARG A 64 0.11 -4.93 11.99
C ARG A 64 -0.23 -6.04 12.98
N GLN A 65 -0.65 -5.66 14.19
CA GLN A 65 -1.11 -6.58 15.23
C GLN A 65 -2.61 -6.84 15.03
N ARG A 66 -2.92 -7.63 14.00
CA ARG A 66 -4.29 -7.99 13.63
C ARG A 66 -4.39 -9.50 13.39
N VAL A 67 -5.56 -10.05 13.65
CA VAL A 67 -5.84 -11.48 13.41
C VAL A 67 -5.96 -11.78 11.91
N PHE A 68 -6.51 -10.83 11.14
CA PHE A 68 -6.69 -10.98 9.70
C PHE A 68 -5.69 -10.15 8.91
N GLY A 69 -5.03 -10.79 7.96
CA GLY A 69 -4.08 -10.18 7.03
C GLY A 69 -3.06 -11.21 6.51
N THR A 70 -2.24 -10.81 5.55
CA THR A 70 -1.15 -11.65 5.04
C THR A 70 -0.08 -11.83 6.11
N PRO A 71 0.28 -13.07 6.49
CA PRO A 71 1.31 -13.32 7.49
C PRO A 71 2.69 -12.84 7.02
N ILE A 72 3.53 -12.42 7.97
CA ILE A 72 4.93 -12.08 7.71
C ILE A 72 5.76 -13.36 7.80
N PRO A 73 6.38 -13.86 6.72
CA PRO A 73 7.00 -15.18 6.67
C PRO A 73 8.39 -15.20 7.31
N PHE A 74 8.47 -14.85 8.59
CA PHE A 74 9.72 -14.80 9.33
C PHE A 74 9.59 -15.44 10.70
N TYR A 75 10.74 -15.86 11.23
CA TYR A 75 10.94 -16.26 12.61
C TYR A 75 11.86 -15.25 13.29
N TYR A 76 11.73 -15.10 14.60
CA TYR A 76 12.63 -14.29 15.40
C TYR A 76 13.03 -14.99 16.69
N CYS A 77 14.26 -14.74 17.13
CA CYS A 77 14.78 -15.23 18.37
C CYS A 77 14.57 -14.19 19.48
N LYS A 78 13.81 -14.53 20.51
CA LYS A 78 13.53 -13.61 21.64
C LYS A 78 14.77 -13.25 22.44
N LYS A 79 15.80 -14.12 22.44
CA LYS A 79 17.05 -13.91 23.21
C LYS A 79 18.04 -12.99 22.50
N CYS A 80 18.31 -13.21 21.22
CA CYS A 80 19.36 -12.50 20.49
C CYS A 80 18.86 -11.59 19.37
N GLY A 81 17.54 -11.50 19.15
CA GLY A 81 16.92 -10.66 18.14
C GLY A 81 17.13 -11.11 16.68
N LYS A 82 17.88 -12.18 16.43
CA LYS A 82 18.11 -12.66 15.06
C LYS A 82 16.81 -13.12 14.42
N THR A 83 16.66 -12.78 13.14
CA THR A 83 15.53 -13.18 12.30
C THR A 83 15.95 -14.24 11.28
N ARG A 84 14.98 -15.02 10.82
CA ARG A 84 15.17 -16.03 9.77
C ARG A 84 13.91 -16.13 8.93
N GLU A 85 14.06 -16.20 7.61
CA GLU A 85 12.96 -16.40 6.68
C GLU A 85 12.34 -17.79 6.82
N ALA A 86 11.02 -17.87 6.64
CA ALA A 86 10.32 -19.14 6.53
C ALA A 86 10.70 -19.82 5.21
N GLN A 87 10.99 -21.13 5.27
CA GLN A 87 11.37 -21.90 4.09
C GLN A 87 10.14 -22.44 3.33
N GLU A 88 9.02 -22.57 4.03
CA GLU A 88 7.77 -23.09 3.46
C GLU A 88 6.77 -21.95 3.29
N LEU A 89 6.18 -21.84 2.09
CA LEU A 89 5.11 -20.89 1.75
C LEU A 89 3.92 -21.68 1.18
N PRO A 90 2.68 -21.26 1.45
CA PRO A 90 2.29 -20.13 2.29
C PRO A 90 2.61 -20.34 3.78
N PHE A 91 2.97 -19.26 4.46
CA PHE A 91 3.34 -19.29 5.87
C PHE A 91 2.12 -19.10 6.77
N TYR A 92 1.94 -20.03 7.72
CA TYR A 92 0.88 -20.01 8.73
C TYR A 92 1.52 -20.08 10.11
N PRO A 93 1.59 -18.98 10.87
CA PRO A 93 2.27 -18.95 12.17
C PRO A 93 1.77 -20.01 13.16
N GLU A 94 0.47 -20.30 13.16
CA GLU A 94 -0.17 -21.29 14.04
C GLU A 94 0.17 -22.74 13.71
N LYS A 95 0.70 -23.00 12.50
CA LYS A 95 1.14 -24.33 12.03
C LYS A 95 2.65 -24.42 11.90
N ALA A 96 3.36 -23.32 12.17
CA ALA A 96 4.79 -23.23 11.95
C ALA A 96 5.56 -24.08 12.97
N LYS A 97 6.53 -24.87 12.49
CA LYS A 97 7.43 -25.64 13.33
C LYS A 97 8.42 -24.70 13.99
N LEU A 98 8.70 -24.92 15.27
CA LEU A 98 9.73 -24.19 15.98
C LEU A 98 11.11 -24.46 15.37
N LEU A 99 11.88 -23.41 15.17
CA LEU A 99 13.24 -23.48 14.65
C LEU A 99 14.24 -23.23 15.79
N LYS A 100 15.45 -23.76 15.65
CA LYS A 100 16.55 -23.45 16.57
C LYS A 100 17.40 -22.31 16.03
N CYS A 101 17.66 -21.34 16.90
CA CYS A 101 18.58 -20.24 16.63
C CYS A 101 20.03 -20.71 16.83
N ALA A 102 20.98 -20.06 16.17
CA ALA A 102 22.41 -20.31 16.37
C ALA A 102 22.89 -20.05 17.82
N CYS A 103 22.13 -19.28 18.62
CA CYS A 103 22.41 -19.06 20.05
C CYS A 103 21.86 -20.17 20.97
N GLY A 104 21.28 -21.26 20.41
CA GLY A 104 20.72 -22.41 21.11
C GLY A 104 19.25 -22.27 21.52
N GLU A 105 18.66 -21.06 21.47
CA GLU A 105 17.27 -20.82 21.83
C GLU A 105 16.30 -21.17 20.70
N GLU A 106 15.02 -21.31 21.03
CA GLU A 106 13.96 -21.47 20.04
C GLU A 106 13.62 -20.12 19.37
N MET A 107 13.34 -20.17 18.06
CA MET A 107 12.83 -19.04 17.30
C MET A 107 11.32 -19.15 17.19
N ALA A 108 10.63 -18.08 17.57
CA ALA A 108 9.19 -17.98 17.45
C ALA A 108 8.80 -17.54 16.03
N PRO A 109 7.71 -18.08 15.44
CA PRO A 109 7.16 -17.54 14.22
C PRO A 109 6.60 -16.13 14.47
N GLU A 110 6.71 -15.26 13.47
CA GLU A 110 6.07 -13.95 13.52
C GLU A 110 4.55 -14.09 13.43
N THR A 111 3.84 -13.45 14.34
CA THR A 111 2.36 -13.50 14.42
C THR A 111 1.69 -12.23 13.90
N SER A 112 2.47 -11.17 13.67
CA SER A 112 1.96 -9.96 13.03
C SER A 112 1.57 -10.24 11.57
N THR A 113 0.61 -9.49 11.08
CA THR A 113 0.22 -9.51 9.67
C THR A 113 0.79 -8.31 8.93
N CYS A 114 0.83 -8.38 7.60
CA CYS A 114 1.23 -7.27 6.78
C CYS A 114 0.18 -6.15 6.76
N ASP A 115 0.63 -4.92 6.60
CA ASP A 115 -0.19 -3.80 6.15
C ASP A 115 -0.86 -4.15 4.82
N CYS A 116 -2.14 -3.81 4.65
CA CYS A 116 -2.88 -4.06 3.40
C CYS A 116 -2.23 -3.42 2.16
N TRP A 117 -1.44 -2.37 2.32
CA TRP A 117 -0.65 -1.80 1.22
C TRP A 117 0.49 -2.71 0.74
N VAL A 118 0.92 -3.67 1.56
CA VAL A 118 1.89 -4.70 1.13
C VAL A 118 1.25 -5.58 0.05
N ASP A 119 0.02 -6.02 0.26
CA ASP A 119 -0.68 -6.87 -0.69
C ASP A 119 -1.02 -6.10 -1.97
N SER A 120 -1.67 -4.94 -1.83
CA SER A 120 -2.13 -4.16 -2.98
C SER A 120 -0.98 -3.59 -3.83
N SER A 121 0.18 -3.34 -3.26
CA SER A 121 1.33 -2.74 -3.95
C SER A 121 2.00 -3.66 -4.98
N ILE A 122 1.70 -4.95 -5.01
CA ILE A 122 2.22 -5.89 -6.02
C ILE A 122 1.20 -6.25 -7.10
N THR A 123 0.01 -5.66 -7.07
CA THR A 123 -1.03 -5.97 -8.05
C THR A 123 -0.59 -5.80 -9.51
N PRO A 124 0.23 -4.80 -9.92
CA PRO A 124 0.74 -4.73 -11.28
C PRO A 124 1.58 -5.94 -11.69
N LEU A 125 2.31 -6.53 -10.75
CA LEU A 125 3.11 -7.73 -10.99
C LEU A 125 2.20 -8.94 -11.19
N ILE A 126 1.21 -9.13 -10.30
CA ILE A 126 0.27 -10.26 -10.32
C ILE A 126 -0.51 -10.28 -11.65
N ILE A 127 -1.12 -9.16 -12.02
CA ILE A 127 -1.92 -9.09 -13.26
C ILE A 127 -1.08 -9.22 -14.54
N SER A 128 0.23 -9.05 -14.42
CA SER A 128 1.19 -9.25 -15.51
C SER A 128 1.80 -10.66 -15.53
N GLY A 129 1.38 -11.56 -14.62
CA GLY A 129 1.84 -12.96 -14.59
C GLY A 129 3.13 -13.20 -13.82
N TRP A 130 3.68 -12.19 -13.13
CA TRP A 130 4.92 -12.37 -12.33
C TRP A 130 4.65 -13.16 -11.04
N PRO A 131 5.54 -14.06 -10.63
CA PRO A 131 6.81 -14.44 -11.26
C PRO A 131 6.70 -15.64 -12.23
N ASP A 132 5.52 -16.25 -12.37
CA ASP A 132 5.35 -17.60 -12.92
C ASP A 132 5.25 -17.61 -14.45
N ASP A 133 4.58 -16.61 -15.05
CA ASP A 133 4.41 -16.48 -16.51
C ASP A 133 5.33 -15.38 -17.07
N LYS A 134 6.54 -15.78 -17.46
CA LYS A 134 7.55 -14.86 -18.00
C LYS A 134 7.14 -14.22 -19.34
N GLU A 135 6.42 -14.93 -20.17
CA GLU A 135 5.96 -14.42 -21.48
C GLU A 135 4.84 -13.39 -21.30
N MET A 136 3.89 -13.67 -20.44
CA MET A 136 2.87 -12.70 -20.08
C MET A 136 3.49 -11.46 -19.43
N PHE A 137 4.43 -11.64 -18.49
CA PHE A 137 5.11 -10.55 -17.81
C PHE A 137 5.84 -9.64 -18.81
N LYS A 138 6.60 -10.21 -19.74
CA LYS A 138 7.33 -9.44 -20.77
C LYS A 138 6.38 -8.61 -21.64
N ARG A 139 5.19 -9.12 -21.95
CA ARG A 139 4.19 -8.44 -22.77
C ARG A 139 3.39 -7.39 -22.02
N MET A 140 3.04 -7.64 -20.77
CA MET A 140 2.08 -6.84 -19.98
C MET A 140 2.72 -5.83 -19.03
N TYR A 141 3.98 -6.02 -18.64
CA TYR A 141 4.66 -5.16 -17.69
C TYR A 141 5.68 -4.23 -18.37
N PRO A 142 5.73 -2.93 -18.07
CA PRO A 142 4.84 -2.17 -17.17
C PRO A 142 3.40 -2.07 -17.69
N VAL A 143 2.43 -2.02 -16.76
CA VAL A 143 1.01 -1.83 -17.08
C VAL A 143 0.80 -0.50 -17.78
N SER A 144 -0.05 -0.46 -18.80
CA SER A 144 -0.16 0.69 -19.70
C SER A 144 -0.67 1.95 -19.02
N LEU A 145 -1.74 1.85 -18.25
CA LEU A 145 -2.40 3.01 -17.63
C LEU A 145 -2.87 2.68 -16.21
N ARG A 146 -2.66 3.62 -15.30
CA ARG A 146 -3.21 3.58 -13.95
C ARG A 146 -4.02 4.83 -13.65
N PRO A 147 -5.36 4.78 -13.69
CA PRO A 147 -6.20 5.80 -13.06
C PRO A 147 -5.98 5.79 -11.54
N GLN A 148 -5.71 6.95 -10.94
CA GLN A 148 -5.22 7.07 -9.58
C GLN A 148 -5.88 8.26 -8.88
N GLY A 149 -6.55 8.03 -7.76
CA GLY A 149 -6.99 9.12 -6.89
C GLY A 149 -5.80 9.87 -6.29
N VAL A 150 -5.85 11.19 -6.31
CA VAL A 150 -4.76 12.05 -5.82
C VAL A 150 -4.44 11.79 -4.34
N GLU A 151 -5.44 11.45 -3.53
CA GLU A 151 -5.28 11.23 -2.09
C GLU A 151 -4.47 9.98 -1.71
N ILE A 152 -4.34 9.01 -2.62
CA ILE A 152 -3.56 7.79 -2.37
C ILE A 152 -2.25 7.71 -3.17
N VAL A 153 -1.80 8.83 -3.72
CA VAL A 153 -0.47 8.91 -4.36
C VAL A 153 0.63 8.65 -3.33
N ARG A 154 0.51 9.22 -2.13
CA ARG A 154 1.50 9.08 -1.04
C ARG A 154 1.46 7.73 -0.33
N THR A 155 0.48 6.89 -0.63
CA THR A 155 0.32 5.55 -0.06
C THR A 155 0.37 4.52 -1.17
N TRP A 156 -0.76 4.21 -1.80
CA TRP A 156 -0.85 3.12 -2.77
C TRP A 156 0.14 3.25 -3.94
N ALA A 157 0.18 4.41 -4.62
CA ALA A 157 1.08 4.60 -5.77
C ALA A 157 2.55 4.56 -5.32
N PHE A 158 2.88 5.22 -4.22
CA PHE A 158 4.21 5.24 -3.64
C PHE A 158 4.71 3.83 -3.30
N TYR A 159 3.94 3.05 -2.52
CA TYR A 159 4.33 1.69 -2.16
C TYR A 159 4.40 0.76 -3.37
N THR A 160 3.52 0.95 -4.36
CA THR A 160 3.52 0.18 -5.60
C THR A 160 4.78 0.45 -6.42
N ILE A 161 5.14 1.72 -6.61
CA ILE A 161 6.35 2.11 -7.34
C ILE A 161 7.58 1.58 -6.59
N TYR A 162 7.66 1.77 -5.28
CA TYR A 162 8.75 1.27 -4.45
C TYR A 162 8.94 -0.23 -4.63
N ARG A 163 7.91 -1.02 -4.35
CA ARG A 163 8.02 -2.49 -4.34
C ARG A 163 8.28 -3.05 -5.73
N CYS A 164 7.55 -2.58 -6.74
CA CYS A 164 7.74 -3.05 -8.10
C CYS A 164 9.15 -2.71 -8.62
N ALA A 165 9.65 -1.50 -8.37
CA ALA A 165 11.00 -1.12 -8.75
C ALA A 165 12.07 -1.96 -8.03
N MET A 166 11.87 -2.28 -6.73
CA MET A 166 12.83 -3.13 -6.01
C MET A 166 12.83 -4.58 -6.51
N LEU A 167 11.67 -5.12 -6.88
CA LEU A 167 11.53 -6.52 -7.30
C LEU A 167 11.94 -6.74 -8.76
N THR A 168 11.72 -5.76 -9.64
CA THR A 168 11.90 -5.93 -11.09
C THR A 168 12.91 -4.99 -11.73
N GLY A 169 13.38 -3.97 -11.01
CA GLY A 169 14.20 -2.88 -11.54
C GLY A 169 13.46 -1.92 -12.46
N LYS A 170 12.12 -2.02 -12.56
CA LYS A 170 11.30 -1.21 -13.48
C LYS A 170 10.10 -0.59 -12.77
N ALA A 171 9.67 0.57 -13.26
CA ALA A 171 8.41 1.18 -12.82
C ALA A 171 7.20 0.29 -13.15
N PRO A 172 6.12 0.32 -12.32
CA PRO A 172 4.95 -0.53 -12.52
C PRO A 172 4.02 -0.10 -13.65
N PHE A 173 4.05 1.18 -14.03
CA PHE A 173 3.13 1.78 -15.00
C PHE A 173 3.88 2.54 -16.07
N LYS A 174 3.30 2.60 -17.29
CA LYS A 174 3.75 3.52 -18.33
C LYS A 174 3.18 4.91 -18.08
N GLU A 175 1.93 4.99 -17.61
CA GLU A 175 1.24 6.26 -17.38
C GLU A 175 0.35 6.18 -16.13
N ILE A 176 0.27 7.28 -15.38
CA ILE A 176 -0.65 7.49 -14.27
C ILE A 176 -1.55 8.69 -14.60
N LEU A 177 -2.86 8.47 -14.61
CA LEU A 177 -3.87 9.50 -14.75
C LEU A 177 -4.43 9.84 -13.36
N LEU A 178 -4.15 11.04 -12.87
CA LEU A 178 -4.69 11.50 -11.58
C LEU A 178 -6.09 12.05 -11.74
N ASN A 179 -6.97 11.60 -10.88
CA ASN A 179 -8.32 12.11 -10.74
C ASN A 179 -8.55 12.69 -9.34
N GLY A 180 -9.42 13.68 -9.28
CA GLY A 180 -9.91 14.22 -8.01
C GLY A 180 -10.99 13.33 -7.39
N ASN A 181 -11.60 13.83 -6.32
CA ASN A 181 -12.76 13.20 -5.67
C ASN A 181 -14.05 13.89 -6.14
N VAL A 182 -15.10 13.10 -6.31
CA VAL A 182 -16.45 13.64 -6.37
C VAL A 182 -16.81 14.18 -4.99
N LEU A 183 -17.18 15.45 -4.91
CA LEU A 183 -17.47 16.12 -3.66
C LEU A 183 -18.97 16.11 -3.35
N ALA A 184 -19.30 16.18 -2.07
CA ALA A 184 -20.66 16.43 -1.61
C ALA A 184 -21.08 17.89 -1.94
N PRO A 185 -22.39 18.25 -1.89
CA PRO A 185 -22.86 19.60 -2.18
C PRO A 185 -22.25 20.69 -1.30
N ASP A 186 -21.77 20.32 -0.12
CA ASP A 186 -21.05 21.23 0.80
C ASP A 186 -19.57 21.43 0.41
N GLY A 187 -19.13 20.92 -0.74
CA GLY A 187 -17.76 21.01 -1.23
C GLY A 187 -16.75 20.11 -0.50
N LYS A 188 -17.21 19.27 0.42
CA LYS A 188 -16.33 18.35 1.15
C LYS A 188 -16.27 16.97 0.52
N LYS A 189 -15.19 16.25 0.78
CA LYS A 189 -15.08 14.85 0.41
C LYS A 189 -16.20 14.04 1.08
N MET A 190 -16.87 13.20 0.31
CA MET A 190 -17.90 12.30 0.84
C MET A 190 -17.28 11.27 1.79
N SER A 191 -17.89 11.10 2.97
CA SER A 191 -17.44 10.18 4.01
C SER A 191 -18.63 9.60 4.78
N LYS A 192 -18.57 8.30 5.08
CA LYS A 192 -19.56 7.64 5.95
C LYS A 192 -19.63 8.27 7.33
N SER A 193 -18.50 8.69 7.89
CA SER A 193 -18.43 9.32 9.21
C SER A 193 -19.04 10.73 9.26
N LEU A 194 -19.09 11.43 8.11
CA LEU A 194 -19.72 12.74 8.00
C LEU A 194 -21.20 12.67 7.59
N GLY A 195 -21.69 11.51 7.16
CA GLY A 195 -23.06 11.32 6.71
C GLY A 195 -23.43 12.10 5.43
N ASN A 196 -22.45 12.58 4.68
CA ASN A 196 -22.63 13.44 3.49
C ASN A 196 -22.50 12.67 2.15
N ILE A 197 -22.67 11.34 2.20
CA ILE A 197 -22.61 10.50 1.00
C ILE A 197 -23.90 10.64 0.20
N ILE A 198 -23.76 10.93 -1.08
CA ILE A 198 -24.83 10.81 -2.07
C ILE A 198 -24.67 9.49 -2.79
N SER A 199 -25.66 8.60 -2.70
CA SER A 199 -25.58 7.33 -3.38
C SER A 199 -25.88 7.49 -4.88
N PRO A 200 -25.19 6.74 -5.76
CA PRO A 200 -25.55 6.72 -7.19
C PRO A 200 -27.02 6.34 -7.44
N GLN A 201 -27.60 5.47 -6.60
CA GLN A 201 -29.00 5.07 -6.71
C GLN A 201 -29.95 6.25 -6.53
N THR A 202 -29.66 7.16 -5.59
CA THR A 202 -30.47 8.38 -5.40
C THR A 202 -30.43 9.24 -6.66
N LEU A 203 -29.25 9.45 -7.22
CA LEU A 203 -29.07 10.25 -8.44
C LEU A 203 -29.75 9.60 -9.66
N LEU A 204 -29.69 8.27 -9.78
CA LEU A 204 -30.36 7.55 -10.87
C LEU A 204 -31.88 7.64 -10.82
N GLY A 205 -32.46 7.95 -9.65
CA GLY A 205 -33.89 8.26 -9.53
C GLY A 205 -34.28 9.64 -10.07
N GLU A 206 -33.34 10.55 -10.20
CA GLU A 206 -33.57 11.96 -10.60
C GLU A 206 -32.99 12.29 -11.98
N TYR A 207 -31.89 11.68 -12.38
CA TYR A 207 -31.13 12.01 -13.59
C TYR A 207 -30.87 10.78 -14.46
N PRO A 208 -30.79 10.94 -15.79
CA PRO A 208 -30.36 9.89 -16.70
C PRO A 208 -28.92 9.43 -16.39
N THR A 209 -28.65 8.16 -16.60
CA THR A 209 -27.34 7.54 -16.32
C THR A 209 -26.18 8.29 -17.01
N ASP A 210 -26.36 8.71 -18.26
CA ASP A 210 -25.31 9.40 -19.00
C ASP A 210 -25.03 10.80 -18.48
N ALA A 211 -26.03 11.50 -17.95
CA ALA A 211 -25.82 12.78 -17.28
C ALA A 211 -24.95 12.62 -16.03
N ILE A 212 -25.20 11.56 -15.22
CA ILE A 212 -24.40 11.26 -14.03
C ILE A 212 -22.97 10.90 -14.42
N ARG A 213 -22.77 10.09 -15.46
CA ARG A 213 -21.44 9.72 -15.98
C ARG A 213 -20.67 10.93 -16.49
N GLN A 214 -21.32 11.81 -17.23
CA GLN A 214 -20.70 13.04 -17.71
C GLN A 214 -20.29 13.95 -16.57
N TRP A 215 -21.18 14.16 -15.59
CA TRP A 215 -20.88 14.95 -14.39
C TRP A 215 -19.68 14.39 -13.61
N ALA A 216 -19.59 13.08 -13.44
CA ALA A 216 -18.48 12.44 -12.74
C ALA A 216 -17.14 12.53 -13.51
N SER A 217 -17.17 12.91 -14.79
CA SER A 217 -15.99 13.02 -15.67
C SER A 217 -15.46 14.46 -15.80
N LEU A 218 -16.21 15.44 -15.29
CA LEU A 218 -15.84 16.86 -15.27
C LEU A 218 -14.99 17.18 -14.04
#